data_4017d67d606441fb3480e25d8974c7e2
#
_entry.id   4017d67d606441fb3480e25d8974c7e2
#
_cell.length_a   1.000
_cell.length_b   1.000
_cell.length_c   1.000
_cell.angle_alpha   90.00
_cell.angle_beta   90.00
_cell.angle_gamma   90.00
#
_symmetry.space_group_name_H-M   'P 1'
#
loop_
_entity.id
_entity.type
_entity.pdbx_description
1 polymer ?
#
loop_
_entity_poly.entity_id
_entity_poly.type
_entity_poly.pdbx_seq_one_letter_code
_entity_poly.pdbx_strand_id
1 'polypeptide(L)'
;MMFFLSRWPAGWSRQSRCTLAIVLGVALLLLLMCFIDIPLSRMPEPIAENAELFAEGSRITVYLTLVSGVAGLVLGVLGALGRLSSIAPVRWVAGLYIWVIRGTPLLVQVLFVFLALPELLPWLKLDDFTSACVALAFNAGAYNAESIRAGLLAVPRGQTEAARSLGLSNWHTFWDVIFPQAFKIALPPLVNNFIALLKDSSLAYAIGVVELTNVANRIQSSTFQPIPPLVTAAVIYLLLTTVLTQISTAVEHRMDVEGRQK
;
A
#
# COMPACT_ATOMS: atom_id res chain seq x y z
N MET A 1 -3.30 20.90 5.10
CA MET A 1 -3.14 19.50 5.49
C MET A 1 -3.01 19.26 7.01
N MET A 2 -2.78 20.27 7.82
CA MET A 2 -2.78 20.20 9.30
C MET A 2 -4.15 20.46 9.96
N PHE A 3 -5.25 20.44 9.21
CA PHE A 3 -6.54 20.98 9.69
C PHE A 3 -7.23 20.11 10.76
N PHE A 4 -7.02 18.80 10.80
CA PHE A 4 -7.72 17.92 11.74
C PHE A 4 -7.04 17.84 13.13
N LEU A 5 -5.73 18.00 13.23
CA LEU A 5 -5.00 17.87 14.50
C LEU A 5 -4.93 19.17 15.32
N SER A 6 -5.24 20.34 14.71
CA SER A 6 -5.08 21.66 15.37
C SER A 6 -6.30 22.12 16.18
N ARG A 7 -7.47 21.51 16.04
CA ARG A 7 -8.74 21.93 16.66
C ARG A 7 -9.28 21.04 17.79
N TRP A 8 -8.43 20.23 18.40
CA TRP A 8 -8.85 19.31 19.44
C TRP A 8 -8.85 19.95 20.83
N PRO A 9 -9.76 19.52 21.76
CA PRO A 9 -9.84 20.10 23.11
C PRO A 9 -8.52 20.06 23.86
N ALA A 10 -8.21 21.11 24.61
CA ALA A 10 -6.92 21.37 25.26
C ALA A 10 -6.50 20.35 26.34
N GLY A 11 -7.29 19.32 26.63
CA GLY A 11 -7.02 18.33 27.68
C GLY A 11 -6.53 16.94 27.20
N TRP A 12 -6.46 16.70 25.89
CA TRP A 12 -6.12 15.36 25.40
C TRP A 12 -4.62 15.19 25.11
N SER A 13 -4.06 14.07 25.56
CA SER A 13 -2.67 13.73 25.22
C SER A 13 -2.49 13.58 23.71
N ARG A 14 -1.30 13.87 23.19
CA ARG A 14 -0.98 13.73 21.75
C ARG A 14 -1.22 12.29 21.27
N GLN A 15 -0.92 11.32 22.12
CA GLN A 15 -1.15 9.89 21.85
C GLN A 15 -2.63 9.55 21.66
N SER A 16 -3.51 10.07 22.54
CA SER A 16 -4.96 9.85 22.45
C SER A 16 -5.54 10.45 21.17
N ARG A 17 -5.04 11.63 20.75
CA ARG A 17 -5.47 12.28 19.49
C ARG A 17 -5.09 11.46 18.26
N CYS A 18 -3.86 10.92 18.21
CA CYS A 18 -3.41 10.08 17.11
C CYS A 18 -4.22 8.77 17.05
N THR A 19 -4.46 8.13 18.20
CA THR A 19 -5.27 6.89 18.25
C THR A 19 -6.70 7.14 17.76
N LEU A 20 -7.33 8.25 18.20
CA LEU A 20 -8.68 8.58 17.75
C LEU A 20 -8.71 8.94 16.26
N ALA A 21 -7.71 9.64 15.73
CA ALA A 21 -7.59 9.93 14.30
C ALA A 21 -7.49 8.64 13.46
N ILE A 22 -6.72 7.64 13.92
CA ILE A 22 -6.64 6.33 13.29
C ILE A 22 -8.00 5.62 13.31
N VAL A 23 -8.64 5.56 14.48
CA VAL A 23 -9.95 4.90 14.62
C VAL A 23 -11.02 5.57 13.75
N LEU A 24 -11.06 6.91 13.73
CA LEU A 24 -12.01 7.66 12.88
C LEU A 24 -11.68 7.47 11.39
N GLY A 25 -10.40 7.43 11.01
CA GLY A 25 -10.00 7.14 9.63
C GLY A 25 -10.43 5.76 9.18
N VAL A 26 -10.20 4.74 10.00
CA VAL A 26 -10.66 3.36 9.71
C VAL A 26 -12.19 3.29 9.66
N ALA A 27 -12.89 3.92 10.61
CA ALA A 27 -14.35 3.96 10.61
C ALA A 27 -14.88 4.67 9.35
N LEU A 28 -14.27 5.78 8.93
CA LEU A 28 -14.63 6.49 7.71
C LEU A 28 -14.38 5.63 6.46
N LEU A 29 -13.26 4.89 6.40
CA LEU A 29 -12.99 3.96 5.31
C LEU A 29 -14.07 2.88 5.23
N LEU A 30 -14.45 2.28 6.35
CA LEU A 30 -15.51 1.27 6.41
C LEU A 30 -16.87 1.86 6.02
N LEU A 31 -17.20 3.06 6.47
CA LEU A 31 -18.42 3.75 6.08
C LEU A 31 -18.46 4.04 4.57
N LEU A 32 -17.35 4.52 3.99
CA LEU A 32 -17.24 4.70 2.55
C LEU A 32 -17.46 3.37 1.81
N MET A 33 -16.86 2.28 2.28
CA MET A 33 -17.02 0.96 1.65
C MET A 33 -18.44 0.41 1.76
N CYS A 34 -19.15 0.69 2.85
CA CYS A 34 -20.50 0.16 3.08
C CYS A 34 -21.61 0.99 2.42
N PHE A 35 -21.45 2.31 2.34
CA PHE A 35 -22.54 3.25 2.06
C PHE A 35 -22.25 4.25 0.93
N ILE A 36 -21.20 4.02 0.12
CA ILE A 36 -20.85 4.94 -0.97
C ILE A 36 -21.91 5.00 -2.08
N ASP A 37 -22.71 3.96 -2.23
CA ASP A 37 -23.85 3.88 -3.15
C ASP A 37 -24.93 4.92 -2.84
N ILE A 38 -25.17 5.24 -1.55
CA ILE A 38 -26.24 6.16 -1.13
C ILE A 38 -26.04 7.59 -1.71
N PRO A 39 -24.87 8.25 -1.56
CA PRO A 39 -24.68 9.55 -2.19
C PRO A 39 -24.62 9.45 -3.72
N LEU A 40 -24.12 8.36 -4.30
CA LEU A 40 -24.03 8.18 -5.74
C LEU A 40 -25.41 8.01 -6.39
N SER A 41 -26.35 7.33 -5.72
CA SER A 41 -27.73 7.15 -6.22
C SER A 41 -28.53 8.46 -6.28
N ARG A 42 -28.03 9.54 -5.70
CA ARG A 42 -28.63 10.89 -5.76
C ARG A 42 -27.99 11.78 -6.82
N MET A 43 -26.98 11.30 -7.51
CA MET A 43 -26.32 12.06 -8.58
C MET A 43 -27.12 11.99 -9.89
N PRO A 44 -26.85 12.91 -10.85
CA PRO A 44 -27.43 12.80 -12.19
C PRO A 44 -26.99 11.52 -12.90
N GLU A 45 -27.80 11.08 -13.89
CA GLU A 45 -27.42 9.99 -14.78
C GLU A 45 -26.14 10.36 -15.58
N PRO A 46 -25.29 9.38 -15.88
CA PRO A 46 -25.45 7.93 -15.70
C PRO A 46 -24.97 7.38 -14.35
N ILE A 47 -24.63 8.22 -13.38
CA ILE A 47 -24.02 7.79 -12.10
C ILE A 47 -25.05 7.12 -11.19
N ALA A 48 -26.26 7.68 -11.08
CA ALA A 48 -27.30 7.17 -10.19
C ALA A 48 -27.69 5.72 -10.52
N GLU A 49 -27.89 5.40 -11.80
CA GLU A 49 -28.20 4.05 -12.26
C GLU A 49 -27.08 3.04 -11.99
N ASN A 50 -25.84 3.51 -11.91
CA ASN A 50 -24.66 2.67 -11.75
C ASN A 50 -24.00 2.81 -10.36
N ALA A 51 -24.70 3.38 -9.37
CA ALA A 51 -24.16 3.65 -8.04
C ALA A 51 -23.66 2.38 -7.36
N GLU A 52 -24.38 1.26 -7.46
CA GLU A 52 -24.01 -0.02 -6.92
C GLU A 52 -22.74 -0.59 -7.55
N LEU A 53 -22.59 -0.45 -8.88
CA LEU A 53 -21.39 -0.88 -9.59
C LEU A 53 -20.14 -0.10 -9.13
N PHE A 54 -20.26 1.20 -8.91
CA PHE A 54 -19.18 1.99 -8.33
C PHE A 54 -18.83 1.56 -6.90
N ALA A 55 -19.83 1.22 -6.09
CA ALA A 55 -19.61 0.72 -4.74
C ALA A 55 -18.89 -0.64 -4.77
N GLU A 56 -19.32 -1.54 -5.63
CA GLU A 56 -18.71 -2.86 -5.81
C GLU A 56 -17.27 -2.74 -6.35
N GLY A 57 -17.05 -1.94 -7.40
CA GLY A 57 -15.72 -1.66 -7.93
C GLY A 57 -14.77 -1.07 -6.89
N SER A 58 -15.30 -0.18 -6.02
CA SER A 58 -14.52 0.38 -4.90
C SER A 58 -14.10 -0.68 -3.88
N ARG A 59 -14.99 -1.61 -3.54
CA ARG A 59 -14.71 -2.75 -2.65
C ARG A 59 -13.64 -3.66 -3.24
N ILE A 60 -13.74 -3.97 -4.53
CA ILE A 60 -12.75 -4.79 -5.25
C ILE A 60 -11.38 -4.08 -5.27
N THR A 61 -11.34 -2.78 -5.54
CA THR A 61 -10.11 -1.96 -5.48
C THR A 61 -9.42 -2.06 -4.11
N VAL A 62 -10.17 -1.88 -3.03
CA VAL A 62 -9.63 -1.97 -1.67
C VAL A 62 -9.20 -3.39 -1.34
N TYR A 63 -10.00 -4.40 -1.71
CA TYR A 63 -9.66 -5.80 -1.46
C TYR A 63 -8.41 -6.24 -2.22
N LEU A 64 -8.30 -5.89 -3.50
CA LEU A 64 -7.11 -6.11 -4.33
C LEU A 64 -5.86 -5.46 -3.69
N THR A 65 -6.00 -4.22 -3.23
CA THR A 65 -4.92 -3.48 -2.55
C THR A 65 -4.48 -4.15 -1.25
N LEU A 66 -5.43 -4.60 -0.42
CA LEU A 66 -5.13 -5.25 0.85
C LEU A 66 -4.41 -6.58 0.64
N VAL A 67 -4.93 -7.44 -0.23
CA VAL A 67 -4.32 -8.75 -0.51
C VAL A 67 -2.93 -8.59 -1.09
N SER A 68 -2.80 -7.74 -2.13
CA SER A 68 -1.50 -7.47 -2.76
C SER A 68 -0.53 -6.77 -1.81
N GLY A 69 -1.02 -5.88 -0.95
CA GLY A 69 -0.21 -5.14 0.01
C GLY A 69 0.37 -6.05 1.09
N VAL A 70 -0.43 -6.96 1.65
CA VAL A 70 0.06 -7.96 2.63
C VAL A 70 1.09 -8.89 2.01
N ALA A 71 0.79 -9.45 0.83
CA ALA A 71 1.73 -10.31 0.11
C ALA A 71 3.00 -9.54 -0.29
N GLY A 72 2.86 -8.29 -0.76
CA GLY A 72 3.98 -7.41 -1.08
C GLY A 72 4.83 -7.00 0.12
N LEU A 73 4.24 -6.90 1.32
CA LEU A 73 5.02 -6.67 2.54
C LEU A 73 5.86 -7.90 2.89
N VAL A 74 5.30 -9.11 2.79
CA VAL A 74 6.04 -10.36 3.01
C VAL A 74 7.19 -10.49 2.03
N LEU A 75 6.92 -10.29 0.72
CA LEU A 75 7.96 -10.30 -0.32
C LEU A 75 9.01 -9.21 -0.08
N GLY A 76 8.59 -8.04 0.42
CA GLY A 76 9.48 -6.96 0.79
C GLY A 76 10.46 -7.31 1.90
N VAL A 77 9.96 -7.96 2.97
CA VAL A 77 10.83 -8.46 4.07
C VAL A 77 11.81 -9.50 3.54
N LEU A 78 11.34 -10.49 2.77
CA LEU A 78 12.20 -11.53 2.18
C LEU A 78 13.25 -10.93 1.23
N GLY A 79 12.84 -9.97 0.39
CA GLY A 79 13.74 -9.26 -0.53
C GLY A 79 14.81 -8.45 0.21
N ALA A 80 14.43 -7.72 1.27
CA ALA A 80 15.37 -6.95 2.08
C ALA A 80 16.39 -7.85 2.80
N LEU A 81 15.92 -8.93 3.43
CA LEU A 81 16.79 -9.91 4.09
C LEU A 81 17.71 -10.60 3.08
N GLY A 82 17.18 -10.95 1.91
CA GLY A 82 17.97 -11.51 0.81
C GLY A 82 19.09 -10.57 0.35
N ARG A 83 18.80 -9.28 0.21
CA ARG A 83 19.80 -8.26 -0.17
C ARG A 83 20.87 -8.02 0.90
N LEU A 84 20.55 -8.24 2.16
CA LEU A 84 21.47 -8.10 3.28
C LEU A 84 22.20 -9.41 3.63
N SER A 85 21.87 -10.51 2.95
CA SER A 85 22.47 -11.82 3.21
C SER A 85 23.98 -11.83 2.91
N SER A 86 24.74 -12.54 3.76
CA SER A 86 26.14 -12.86 3.51
C SER A 86 26.34 -13.86 2.37
N ILE A 87 25.29 -14.66 2.06
CA ILE A 87 25.31 -15.69 1.02
C ILE A 87 25.18 -15.03 -0.35
N ALA A 88 26.25 -15.05 -1.15
CA ALA A 88 26.33 -14.35 -2.43
C ALA A 88 25.18 -14.71 -3.41
N PRO A 89 24.84 -15.99 -3.67
CA PRO A 89 23.72 -16.34 -4.55
C PRO A 89 22.38 -15.73 -4.09
N VAL A 90 22.06 -15.77 -2.79
CA VAL A 90 20.81 -15.19 -2.24
C VAL A 90 20.76 -13.68 -2.48
N ARG A 91 21.87 -13.00 -2.21
CA ARG A 91 21.99 -11.55 -2.45
C ARG A 91 21.85 -11.19 -3.92
N TRP A 92 22.37 -12.02 -4.82
CA TRP A 92 22.26 -11.83 -6.27
C TRP A 92 20.81 -12.00 -6.76
N VAL A 93 20.15 -13.08 -6.35
CA VAL A 93 18.74 -13.35 -6.73
C VAL A 93 17.82 -12.24 -6.22
N ALA A 94 17.95 -11.84 -4.95
CA ALA A 94 17.17 -10.74 -4.40
C ALA A 94 17.47 -9.41 -5.13
N GLY A 95 18.73 -9.18 -5.52
CA GLY A 95 19.14 -8.03 -6.30
C GLY A 95 18.53 -8.00 -7.70
N LEU A 96 18.57 -9.13 -8.39
CA LEU A 96 17.99 -9.29 -9.72
C LEU A 96 16.46 -9.05 -9.69
N TYR A 97 15.77 -9.65 -8.72
CA TYR A 97 14.33 -9.44 -8.51
C TYR A 97 14.00 -7.94 -8.39
N ILE A 98 14.66 -7.26 -7.45
CA ILE A 98 14.40 -5.84 -7.20
C ILE A 98 14.75 -4.99 -8.42
N TRP A 99 15.86 -5.29 -9.09
CA TRP A 99 16.30 -4.56 -10.27
C TRP A 99 15.32 -4.69 -11.44
N VAL A 100 14.86 -5.92 -11.75
CA VAL A 100 13.92 -6.19 -12.85
C VAL A 100 12.58 -5.52 -12.56
N ILE A 101 12.02 -5.75 -11.38
CA ILE A 101 10.67 -5.27 -11.05
C ILE A 101 10.62 -3.74 -10.97
N ARG A 102 11.61 -3.10 -10.38
CA ARG A 102 11.67 -1.63 -10.31
C ARG A 102 12.12 -0.97 -11.62
N GLY A 103 12.73 -1.72 -12.50
CA GLY A 103 13.19 -1.25 -13.81
C GLY A 103 12.16 -1.41 -14.94
N THR A 104 11.01 -2.05 -14.69
CA THR A 104 9.99 -2.30 -15.72
C THR A 104 8.65 -1.65 -15.35
N PRO A 105 7.84 -1.20 -16.34
CA PRO A 105 6.52 -0.63 -16.07
C PRO A 105 5.57 -1.65 -15.44
N LEU A 106 4.82 -1.24 -14.39
CA LEU A 106 3.88 -2.12 -13.70
C LEU A 106 2.80 -2.69 -14.63
N LEU A 107 2.28 -1.91 -15.57
CA LEU A 107 1.31 -2.41 -16.55
C LEU A 107 1.86 -3.60 -17.34
N VAL A 108 3.15 -3.53 -17.75
CA VAL A 108 3.80 -4.64 -18.46
C VAL A 108 3.90 -5.88 -17.57
N GLN A 109 4.17 -5.70 -16.27
CA GLN A 109 4.20 -6.80 -15.29
C GLN A 109 2.82 -7.46 -15.15
N VAL A 110 1.75 -6.67 -15.05
CA VAL A 110 0.36 -7.17 -14.97
C VAL A 110 0.02 -8.00 -16.23
N LEU A 111 0.29 -7.46 -17.41
CA LEU A 111 0.07 -8.16 -18.67
C LEU A 111 0.92 -9.43 -18.80
N PHE A 112 2.18 -9.38 -18.34
CA PHE A 112 3.08 -10.53 -18.35
C PHE A 112 2.55 -11.67 -17.49
N VAL A 113 2.11 -11.38 -16.25
CA VAL A 113 1.57 -12.42 -15.34
C VAL A 113 0.29 -13.03 -15.90
N PHE A 114 -0.58 -12.24 -16.53
CA PHE A 114 -1.86 -12.71 -17.02
C PHE A 114 -1.76 -13.42 -18.39
N LEU A 115 -0.97 -12.87 -19.32
CA LEU A 115 -0.90 -13.37 -20.71
C LEU A 115 0.30 -14.29 -20.96
N ALA A 116 1.51 -13.86 -20.54
CA ALA A 116 2.73 -14.54 -20.91
C ALA A 116 3.10 -15.69 -19.95
N LEU A 117 2.84 -15.53 -18.65
CA LEU A 117 3.19 -16.55 -17.67
C LEU A 117 2.47 -17.90 -17.89
N PRO A 118 1.17 -17.96 -18.24
CA PRO A 118 0.51 -19.22 -18.58
C PRO A 118 1.05 -19.90 -19.84
N GLU A 119 1.59 -19.15 -20.80
CA GLU A 119 2.25 -19.72 -21.99
C GLU A 119 3.59 -20.38 -21.64
N LEU A 120 4.32 -19.81 -20.69
CA LEU A 120 5.60 -20.36 -20.21
C LEU A 120 5.39 -21.51 -19.23
N LEU A 121 4.34 -21.44 -18.40
CA LEU A 121 4.01 -22.37 -17.32
C LEU A 121 2.52 -22.74 -17.40
N PRO A 122 2.10 -23.67 -18.29
CA PRO A 122 0.68 -23.96 -18.55
C PRO A 122 -0.12 -24.44 -17.34
N TRP A 123 0.57 -25.00 -16.33
CA TRP A 123 -0.06 -25.40 -15.06
C TRP A 123 -0.36 -24.20 -14.13
N LEU A 124 0.20 -23.01 -14.39
CA LEU A 124 0.02 -21.79 -13.60
C LEU A 124 -0.98 -20.85 -14.31
N LYS A 125 -2.14 -21.37 -14.64
CA LYS A 125 -3.22 -20.56 -15.22
C LYS A 125 -4.03 -19.92 -14.08
N LEU A 126 -3.81 -18.61 -13.89
CA LEU A 126 -4.47 -17.80 -12.87
C LEU A 126 -5.65 -17.05 -13.51
N ASP A 127 -6.69 -16.79 -12.71
CA ASP A 127 -7.75 -15.85 -13.07
C ASP A 127 -7.23 -14.39 -13.08
N ASP A 128 -8.04 -13.49 -13.58
CA ASP A 128 -7.71 -12.05 -13.70
C ASP A 128 -7.37 -11.41 -12.35
N PHE A 129 -8.21 -11.64 -11.33
CA PHE A 129 -7.99 -11.09 -9.98
C PHE A 129 -6.70 -11.62 -9.35
N THR A 130 -6.47 -12.92 -9.40
CA THR A 130 -5.25 -13.54 -8.83
C THR A 130 -3.99 -13.09 -9.58
N SER A 131 -4.07 -12.97 -10.92
CA SER A 131 -2.98 -12.45 -11.74
C SER A 131 -2.62 -11.02 -11.37
N ALA A 132 -3.64 -10.15 -11.17
CA ALA A 132 -3.44 -8.79 -10.68
C ALA A 132 -2.81 -8.79 -9.29
N CYS A 133 -3.32 -9.60 -8.35
CA CYS A 133 -2.76 -9.72 -7.00
C CYS A 133 -1.27 -10.09 -7.03
N VAL A 134 -0.90 -11.08 -7.84
CA VAL A 134 0.50 -11.53 -7.97
C VAL A 134 1.37 -10.40 -8.52
N ALA A 135 1.01 -9.79 -9.64
CA ALA A 135 1.80 -8.72 -10.24
C ALA A 135 1.98 -7.53 -9.30
N LEU A 136 0.89 -7.07 -8.69
CA LEU A 136 0.90 -5.97 -7.72
C LEU A 136 1.72 -6.30 -6.47
N ALA A 137 1.62 -7.54 -5.95
CA ALA A 137 2.38 -7.98 -4.79
C ALA A 137 3.89 -8.03 -5.08
N PHE A 138 4.29 -8.56 -6.25
CA PHE A 138 5.69 -8.56 -6.65
C PHE A 138 6.23 -7.14 -6.83
N ASN A 139 5.44 -6.25 -7.42
CA ASN A 139 5.83 -4.85 -7.58
C ASN A 139 5.99 -4.16 -6.22
N ALA A 140 4.96 -4.18 -5.38
CA ALA A 140 5.00 -3.60 -4.04
C ALA A 140 6.13 -4.20 -3.19
N GLY A 141 6.37 -5.52 -3.33
CA GLY A 141 7.43 -6.23 -2.64
C GLY A 141 8.83 -5.69 -2.96
N ALA A 142 9.10 -5.38 -4.21
CA ALA A 142 10.39 -4.82 -4.63
C ALA A 142 10.64 -3.41 -4.06
N TYR A 143 9.61 -2.55 -4.03
CA TYR A 143 9.69 -1.23 -3.40
C TYR A 143 9.80 -1.31 -1.88
N ASN A 144 9.02 -2.21 -1.25
CA ASN A 144 9.08 -2.45 0.18
C ASN A 144 10.43 -3.02 0.63
N ALA A 145 11.02 -3.93 -0.16
CA ALA A 145 12.35 -4.48 0.12
C ALA A 145 13.42 -3.38 0.22
N GLU A 146 13.39 -2.43 -0.69
CA GLU A 146 14.34 -1.32 -0.69
C GLU A 146 14.07 -0.34 0.47
N SER A 147 12.81 -0.07 0.80
CA SER A 147 12.43 0.76 1.95
C SER A 147 12.89 0.14 3.27
N ILE A 148 12.69 -1.17 3.45
CA ILE A 148 13.14 -1.90 4.65
C ILE A 148 14.67 -1.93 4.72
N ARG A 149 15.34 -2.23 3.61
CA ARG A 149 16.80 -2.23 3.54
C ARG A 149 17.39 -0.86 3.86
N ALA A 150 16.81 0.20 3.31
CA ALA A 150 17.23 1.57 3.59
C ALA A 150 17.05 1.93 5.07
N GLY A 151 15.91 1.55 5.67
CA GLY A 151 15.66 1.75 7.10
C GLY A 151 16.69 1.04 7.99
N LEU A 152 17.03 -0.21 7.68
CA LEU A 152 18.05 -0.97 8.42
C LEU A 152 19.44 -0.36 8.31
N LEU A 153 19.81 0.11 7.12
CA LEU A 153 21.12 0.72 6.88
C LEU A 153 21.25 2.16 7.41
N ALA A 154 20.13 2.83 7.65
CA ALA A 154 20.10 4.18 8.19
C ALA A 154 20.40 4.24 9.71
N VAL A 155 20.34 3.12 10.42
CA VAL A 155 20.71 3.05 11.84
C VAL A 155 22.23 3.21 11.96
N PRO A 156 22.74 4.19 12.74
CA PRO A 156 24.17 4.43 12.88
C PRO A 156 24.91 3.23 13.45
N ARG A 157 26.07 2.89 12.89
CA ARG A 157 26.91 1.75 13.34
C ARG A 157 27.27 1.83 14.81
N GLY A 158 27.45 3.03 15.35
CA GLY A 158 27.73 3.25 16.78
C GLY A 158 26.66 2.68 17.72
N GLN A 159 25.41 2.53 17.27
CA GLN A 159 24.34 1.87 18.05
C GLN A 159 24.65 0.39 18.23
N THR A 160 25.13 -0.28 17.18
CA THR A 160 25.56 -1.69 17.24
C THR A 160 26.80 -1.85 18.12
N GLU A 161 27.78 -0.97 17.98
CA GLU A 161 29.02 -1.00 18.75
C GLU A 161 28.76 -0.75 20.24
N ALA A 162 27.95 0.25 20.59
CA ALA A 162 27.56 0.53 21.98
C ALA A 162 26.80 -0.65 22.61
N ALA A 163 25.83 -1.23 21.91
CA ALA A 163 25.07 -2.38 22.39
C ALA A 163 25.98 -3.58 22.69
N ARG A 164 26.95 -3.86 21.81
CA ARG A 164 27.94 -4.94 22.00
C ARG A 164 28.90 -4.62 23.15
N SER A 165 29.31 -3.39 23.32
CA SER A 165 30.17 -2.97 24.45
C SER A 165 29.48 -3.14 25.80
N LEU A 166 28.13 -3.08 25.83
CA LEU A 166 27.30 -3.40 26.99
C LEU A 166 27.05 -4.91 27.17
N GLY A 167 27.67 -5.79 26.35
CA GLY A 167 27.55 -7.25 26.47
C GLY A 167 26.28 -7.83 25.82
N LEU A 168 25.53 -7.06 25.05
CA LEU A 168 24.34 -7.58 24.34
C LEU A 168 24.76 -8.59 23.25
N SER A 169 24.04 -9.71 23.19
CA SER A 169 24.20 -10.68 22.10
C SER A 169 23.75 -10.07 20.76
N ASN A 170 24.16 -10.68 19.63
CA ASN A 170 23.73 -10.23 18.31
C ASN A 170 22.20 -10.20 18.15
N TRP A 171 21.49 -11.15 18.77
CA TRP A 171 20.03 -11.23 18.77
C TRP A 171 19.41 -10.04 19.51
N HIS A 172 19.85 -9.79 20.75
CA HIS A 172 19.36 -8.65 21.54
C HIS A 172 19.78 -7.31 20.92
N THR A 173 21.01 -7.21 20.38
CA THR A 173 21.43 -6.01 19.64
C THR A 173 20.48 -5.70 18.48
N PHE A 174 20.09 -6.75 17.71
CA PHE A 174 19.17 -6.55 16.58
C PHE A 174 17.76 -6.18 17.05
N TRP A 175 17.14 -6.99 17.91
CA TRP A 175 15.72 -6.82 18.26
C TRP A 175 15.44 -5.67 19.20
N ASP A 176 16.34 -5.39 20.17
CA ASP A 176 16.10 -4.41 21.21
C ASP A 176 16.66 -3.02 20.83
N VAL A 177 17.65 -2.95 19.93
CA VAL A 177 18.33 -1.70 19.59
C VAL A 177 18.14 -1.31 18.12
N ILE A 178 18.46 -2.21 17.17
CA ILE A 178 18.47 -1.87 15.73
C ILE A 178 17.06 -1.87 15.13
N PHE A 179 16.32 -2.96 15.33
CA PHE A 179 15.00 -3.13 14.69
C PHE A 179 13.99 -2.03 15.04
N PRO A 180 13.83 -1.58 16.32
CA PRO A 180 12.89 -0.51 16.64
C PRO A 180 13.23 0.82 15.95
N GLN A 181 14.50 1.12 15.80
CA GLN A 181 14.97 2.32 15.10
C GLN A 181 14.77 2.19 13.59
N ALA A 182 15.20 1.06 13.00
CA ALA A 182 15.03 0.79 11.58
C ALA A 182 13.56 0.78 11.16
N PHE A 183 12.68 0.21 11.99
CA PHE A 183 11.25 0.18 11.74
C PHE A 183 10.64 1.60 11.69
N LYS A 184 11.02 2.47 12.62
CA LYS A 184 10.57 3.89 12.61
C LYS A 184 11.00 4.62 11.34
N ILE A 185 12.20 4.33 10.83
CA ILE A 185 12.72 4.94 9.60
C ILE A 185 12.05 4.36 8.35
N ALA A 186 11.79 3.04 8.34
CA ALA A 186 11.21 2.35 7.19
C ALA A 186 9.68 2.56 7.05
N LEU A 187 8.98 2.84 8.16
CA LEU A 187 7.51 2.89 8.17
C LEU A 187 6.92 3.96 7.23
N PRO A 188 7.38 5.24 7.24
CA PRO A 188 6.80 6.24 6.34
C PRO A 188 6.88 5.85 4.85
N PRO A 189 8.02 5.41 4.29
CA PRO A 189 8.07 4.95 2.91
C PRO A 189 7.22 3.69 2.66
N LEU A 190 7.10 2.75 3.62
CA LEU A 190 6.23 1.58 3.48
C LEU A 190 4.75 1.97 3.36
N VAL A 191 4.30 2.92 4.17
CA VAL A 191 2.92 3.42 4.09
C VAL A 191 2.69 4.19 2.79
N ASN A 192 3.65 4.99 2.33
CA ASN A 192 3.57 5.66 1.03
C ASN A 192 3.49 4.66 -0.13
N ASN A 193 4.24 3.55 -0.07
CA ASN A 193 4.15 2.47 -1.06
C ASN A 193 2.75 1.82 -1.05
N PHE A 194 2.14 1.65 0.13
CA PHE A 194 0.78 1.10 0.23
C PHE A 194 -0.28 2.06 -0.36
N ILE A 195 -0.15 3.36 -0.13
CA ILE A 195 -1.04 4.38 -0.75
C ILE A 195 -0.83 4.42 -2.28
N ALA A 196 0.41 4.25 -2.75
CA ALA A 196 0.69 4.14 -4.18
C ALA A 196 0.03 2.88 -4.76
N LEU A 197 0.14 1.73 -4.08
CA LEU A 197 -0.46 0.46 -4.49
C LEU A 197 -1.99 0.57 -4.67
N LEU A 198 -2.69 1.35 -3.83
CA LEU A 198 -4.13 1.59 -4.01
C LEU A 198 -4.43 2.26 -5.37
N LYS A 199 -3.60 3.18 -5.82
CA LYS A 199 -3.76 3.83 -7.13
C LYS A 199 -3.32 2.91 -8.26
N ASP A 200 -2.25 2.17 -8.05
CA ASP A 200 -1.67 1.24 -9.02
C ASP A 200 -2.58 0.03 -9.28
N SER A 201 -3.47 -0.30 -8.32
CA SER A 201 -4.50 -1.34 -8.51
C SER A 201 -5.43 -1.04 -9.68
N SER A 202 -5.56 0.25 -10.07
CA SER A 202 -6.30 0.65 -11.27
C SER A 202 -5.78 -0.01 -12.55
N LEU A 203 -4.50 -0.38 -12.63
CA LEU A 203 -3.92 -1.03 -13.80
C LEU A 203 -4.46 -2.45 -14.04
N ALA A 204 -5.11 -3.05 -13.04
CA ALA A 204 -5.75 -4.35 -13.16
C ALA A 204 -6.95 -4.33 -14.13
N TYR A 205 -7.49 -3.15 -14.46
CA TYR A 205 -8.55 -3.02 -15.49
C TYR A 205 -8.10 -3.57 -16.83
N ALA A 206 -6.81 -3.48 -17.16
CA ALA A 206 -6.25 -3.90 -18.43
C ALA A 206 -6.34 -5.42 -18.69
N ILE A 207 -6.53 -6.22 -17.65
CA ILE A 207 -6.71 -7.67 -17.72
C ILE A 207 -8.13 -8.12 -17.35
N GLY A 208 -9.07 -7.17 -17.20
CA GLY A 208 -10.49 -7.45 -17.03
C GLY A 208 -11.01 -7.41 -15.59
N VAL A 209 -10.16 -7.19 -14.58
CA VAL A 209 -10.59 -7.07 -13.18
C VAL A 209 -11.60 -5.92 -13.05
N VAL A 210 -12.77 -6.22 -12.47
CA VAL A 210 -13.88 -5.26 -12.35
C VAL A 210 -13.68 -4.38 -11.09
N GLU A 211 -12.57 -3.65 -11.08
CA GLU A 211 -12.27 -2.65 -10.08
C GLU A 211 -12.82 -1.27 -10.50
N LEU A 212 -12.63 -0.25 -9.69
CA LEU A 212 -13.24 1.07 -9.85
C LEU A 212 -13.00 1.72 -11.23
N THR A 213 -11.78 1.60 -11.78
CA THR A 213 -11.45 2.15 -13.11
C THR A 213 -12.13 1.37 -14.22
N ASN A 214 -12.23 0.05 -14.10
CA ASN A 214 -12.95 -0.80 -15.05
C ASN A 214 -14.44 -0.43 -15.07
N VAL A 215 -15.06 -0.22 -13.91
CA VAL A 215 -16.45 0.24 -13.80
C VAL A 215 -16.65 1.55 -14.55
N ALA A 216 -15.82 2.56 -14.28
CA ALA A 216 -15.90 3.84 -14.98
C ALA A 216 -15.73 3.68 -16.49
N ASN A 217 -14.79 2.82 -16.93
CA ASN A 217 -14.56 2.55 -18.34
C ASN A 217 -15.73 1.84 -19.02
N ARG A 218 -16.39 0.90 -18.36
CA ARG A 218 -17.61 0.24 -18.87
C ARG A 218 -18.77 1.22 -19.04
N ILE A 219 -19.01 2.07 -18.05
CA ILE A 219 -20.10 3.07 -18.08
C ILE A 219 -19.85 4.10 -19.18
N GLN A 220 -18.61 4.63 -19.30
CA GLN A 220 -18.31 5.56 -20.40
C GLN A 220 -18.51 4.94 -21.77
N SER A 221 -18.17 3.65 -21.96
CA SER A 221 -18.30 2.95 -23.22
C SER A 221 -19.76 2.67 -23.59
N SER A 222 -20.62 2.39 -22.59
CA SER A 222 -22.05 2.11 -22.82
C SER A 222 -22.88 3.38 -23.01
N THR A 223 -22.52 4.48 -22.34
CA THR A 223 -23.27 5.73 -22.37
C THR A 223 -22.71 6.76 -23.34
N PHE A 224 -21.49 6.54 -23.86
CA PHE A 224 -20.72 7.52 -24.66
C PHE A 224 -20.48 8.85 -23.93
N GLN A 225 -20.53 8.84 -22.59
CA GLN A 225 -20.27 9.98 -21.73
C GLN A 225 -19.01 9.74 -20.86
N PRO A 226 -17.81 10.18 -21.31
CA PRO A 226 -16.58 9.86 -20.59
C PRO A 226 -16.39 10.67 -19.30
N ILE A 227 -16.89 11.91 -19.23
CA ILE A 227 -16.61 12.82 -18.13
C ILE A 227 -17.24 12.35 -16.79
N PRO A 228 -18.56 12.08 -16.70
CA PRO A 228 -19.18 11.74 -15.41
C PRO A 228 -18.56 10.50 -14.74
N PRO A 229 -18.41 9.34 -15.39
CA PRO A 229 -17.89 8.16 -14.72
C PRO A 229 -16.41 8.27 -14.35
N LEU A 230 -15.57 8.90 -15.20
CA LEU A 230 -14.16 9.08 -14.91
C LEU A 230 -13.93 10.08 -13.75
N VAL A 231 -14.69 11.17 -13.70
CA VAL A 231 -14.64 12.12 -12.59
C VAL A 231 -15.12 11.45 -11.29
N THR A 232 -16.19 10.64 -11.35
CA THR A 232 -16.69 9.90 -10.19
C THR A 232 -15.64 8.93 -9.65
N ALA A 233 -15.01 8.14 -10.52
CA ALA A 233 -13.92 7.25 -10.12
C ALA A 233 -12.74 8.04 -9.51
N ALA A 234 -12.33 9.16 -10.13
CA ALA A 234 -11.25 9.98 -9.61
C ALA A 234 -11.58 10.57 -8.23
N VAL A 235 -12.81 10.99 -7.98
CA VAL A 235 -13.26 11.49 -6.67
C VAL A 235 -13.25 10.38 -5.64
N ILE A 236 -13.69 9.16 -5.98
CA ILE A 236 -13.66 8.01 -5.06
C ILE A 236 -12.20 7.65 -4.72
N TYR A 237 -11.30 7.56 -5.71
CA TYR A 237 -9.87 7.35 -5.44
C TYR A 237 -9.28 8.45 -4.55
N LEU A 238 -9.66 9.72 -4.78
CA LEU A 238 -9.20 10.84 -3.96
C LEU A 238 -9.67 10.69 -2.51
N LEU A 239 -10.93 10.29 -2.28
CA LEU A 239 -11.45 10.03 -0.93
C LEU A 239 -10.71 8.89 -0.25
N LEU A 240 -10.55 7.75 -0.93
CA LEU A 240 -9.83 6.58 -0.40
C LEU A 240 -8.38 6.92 -0.05
N THR A 241 -7.65 7.55 -0.96
CA THR A 241 -6.24 7.94 -0.74
C THR A 241 -6.11 9.00 0.35
N THR A 242 -7.06 9.95 0.45
CA THR A 242 -7.08 10.97 1.50
C THR A 242 -7.25 10.33 2.88
N VAL A 243 -8.19 9.39 3.02
CA VAL A 243 -8.40 8.67 4.29
C VAL A 243 -7.15 7.89 4.68
N LEU A 244 -6.55 7.14 3.76
CA LEU A 244 -5.30 6.41 4.01
C LEU A 244 -4.15 7.34 4.39
N THR A 245 -4.02 8.49 3.73
CA THR A 245 -2.99 9.49 4.06
C THR A 245 -3.18 10.07 5.47
N GLN A 246 -4.43 10.30 5.91
CA GLN A 246 -4.71 10.77 7.27
C GLN A 246 -4.34 9.70 8.33
N ILE A 247 -4.67 8.43 8.05
CA ILE A 247 -4.27 7.30 8.91
C ILE A 247 -2.74 7.23 8.99
N SER A 248 -2.03 7.32 7.85
CA SER A 248 -0.57 7.34 7.77
C SER A 248 0.04 8.42 8.65
N THR A 249 -0.41 9.67 8.44
CA THR A 249 0.08 10.82 9.22
C THR A 249 -0.14 10.63 10.72
N ALA A 250 -1.28 10.08 11.12
CA ALA A 250 -1.57 9.82 12.54
C ALA A 250 -0.66 8.71 13.12
N VAL A 251 -0.35 7.67 12.35
CA VAL A 251 0.59 6.60 12.74
C VAL A 251 2.00 7.15 12.88
N GLU A 252 2.48 7.91 11.90
CA GLU A 252 3.80 8.55 11.93
C GLU A 252 3.97 9.48 13.14
N HIS A 253 2.97 10.34 13.39
CA HIS A 253 2.99 11.22 14.57
C HIS A 253 2.97 10.48 15.90
N ARG A 254 2.29 9.34 15.98
CA ARG A 254 2.29 8.50 17.18
C ARG A 254 3.68 7.94 17.46
N MET A 255 4.42 7.54 16.43
CA MET A 255 5.76 6.98 16.55
C MET A 255 6.83 8.05 16.86
N ASP A 256 6.71 9.26 16.31
CA ASP A 256 7.62 10.38 16.57
C ASP A 256 7.56 10.88 18.02
N VAL A 257 6.40 10.76 18.68
CA VAL A 257 6.24 11.17 20.09
C VAL A 257 7.12 10.34 21.02
N GLU A 258 7.32 9.05 20.72
CA GLU A 258 8.21 8.19 21.52
C GLU A 258 9.70 8.51 21.31
N GLY A 259 10.07 9.14 20.18
CA GLY A 259 11.45 9.52 19.87
C GLY A 259 11.92 10.85 20.49
N ARG A 260 10.99 11.76 20.82
CA ARG A 260 11.30 13.11 21.37
C ARG A 260 11.24 13.21 22.88
N GLN A 261 10.89 12.15 23.60
CA GLN A 261 10.84 12.11 25.07
C GLN A 261 12.12 11.55 25.72
N LYS A 262 13.22 11.47 24.97
CA LYS A 262 14.52 11.07 25.49
C LYS A 262 15.55 12.17 25.26
#